data_0161353465f4f5198e998f9303718271
#
_entry.id   0161353465f4f5198e998f9303718271
#
_cell.length_a   1.000
_cell.length_b   1.000
_cell.length_c   1.000
_cell.angle_alpha   90.00
_cell.angle_beta   90.00
_cell.angle_gamma   90.00
#
_symmetry.space_group_name_H-M   'P 1'
#
loop_
_entity.id
_entity.type
_entity.pdbx_description
1 polymer ?
#
loop_
_entity_poly.entity_id
_entity_poly.type
_entity_poly.pdbx_seq_one_letter_code
_entity_poly.pdbx_strand_id
1 'polypeptide(L)'
;ISALDPSASLGIRVIACFDELIVGQVNVHGLLAAAAALAGCPAGLDHAGEITRVSSMGETLERNAPPAVPSERVSDELTVWIEREGQAQPNDAIILERLALAVRIRFTDHGPGSATRDMHAVLDDQIDQQRRREAAARLGLSAGTRYRVVAAPLFAQWTHSVPWPSDVMTPPHGTLHVLIAPCL
;
A
#
# COMPACT_ATOMS: atom_id res chain seq x y z
N ILE A 1 39.88 7.91 -2.45
CA ILE A 1 38.41 7.86 -2.65
C ILE A 1 37.99 6.55 -2.00
N SER A 2 37.46 6.67 -0.76
CA SER A 2 36.93 5.52 -0.02
C SER A 2 35.74 5.00 -0.80
N ALA A 3 35.80 3.76 -1.27
CA ALA A 3 34.65 3.10 -1.86
C ALA A 3 33.57 2.97 -0.76
N LEU A 4 32.40 3.55 -0.98
CA LEU A 4 31.25 3.36 -0.10
C LEU A 4 30.97 1.87 0.01
N ASP A 5 30.82 1.39 1.25
CA ASP A 5 30.42 0.01 1.52
C ASP A 5 29.16 -0.32 0.71
N PRO A 6 29.16 -1.39 -0.10
CA PRO A 6 27.99 -1.79 -0.88
C PRO A 6 26.71 -1.92 -0.05
N SER A 7 26.82 -2.35 1.22
CA SER A 7 25.70 -2.46 2.15
C SER A 7 25.11 -1.10 2.52
N ALA A 8 25.96 -0.10 2.76
CA ALA A 8 25.53 1.27 3.05
C ALA A 8 24.85 1.91 1.83
N SER A 9 25.38 1.66 0.63
CA SER A 9 24.75 2.13 -0.61
C SER A 9 23.35 1.54 -0.84
N LEU A 10 23.17 0.26 -0.52
CA LEU A 10 21.87 -0.41 -0.66
C LEU A 10 20.86 0.10 0.38
N GLY A 11 21.31 0.35 1.63
CA GLY A 11 20.47 0.95 2.67
C GLY A 11 19.93 2.33 2.27
N ILE A 12 20.77 3.20 1.68
CA ILE A 12 20.36 4.51 1.17
C ILE A 12 19.30 4.36 0.08
N ARG A 13 19.44 3.39 -0.82
CA ARG A 13 18.44 3.13 -1.87
C ARG A 13 17.11 2.65 -1.30
N VAL A 14 17.12 1.83 -0.25
CA VAL A 14 15.89 1.42 0.46
C VAL A 14 15.18 2.65 1.02
N ILE A 15 15.91 3.54 1.72
CA ILE A 15 15.34 4.77 2.28
C ILE A 15 14.72 5.62 1.17
N ALA A 16 15.47 5.94 0.12
CA ALA A 16 14.99 6.75 -0.99
C ALA A 16 13.74 6.16 -1.66
N CYS A 17 13.70 4.83 -1.85
CA CYS A 17 12.54 4.15 -2.41
C CYS A 17 11.29 4.36 -1.54
N PHE A 18 11.38 4.14 -0.22
CA PHE A 18 10.22 4.33 0.66
C PHE A 18 9.82 5.80 0.79
N ASP A 19 10.77 6.74 0.79
CA ASP A 19 10.47 8.18 0.80
C ASP A 19 9.67 8.59 -0.44
N GLU A 20 10.04 8.10 -1.63
CA GLU A 20 9.27 8.31 -2.87
C GLU A 20 7.87 7.69 -2.80
N LEU A 21 7.74 6.48 -2.24
CA LEU A 21 6.44 5.81 -2.09
C LEU A 21 5.51 6.56 -1.11
N ILE A 22 6.06 7.12 -0.03
CA ILE A 22 5.31 7.94 0.93
C ILE A 22 4.84 9.23 0.26
N VAL A 23 5.74 9.95 -0.43
CA VAL A 23 5.41 11.19 -1.17
C VAL A 23 4.40 10.92 -2.28
N GLY A 24 4.54 9.80 -2.99
CA GLY A 24 3.63 9.34 -4.04
C GLY A 24 2.30 8.80 -3.51
N GLN A 25 2.09 8.80 -2.18
CA GLN A 25 0.89 8.30 -1.52
C GLN A 25 0.51 6.87 -1.94
N VAL A 26 1.51 6.02 -2.13
CA VAL A 26 1.29 4.61 -2.51
C VAL A 26 0.51 3.89 -1.41
N ASN A 27 -0.45 3.07 -1.79
CA ASN A 27 -1.29 2.31 -0.86
C ASN A 27 -0.51 1.20 -0.14
N VAL A 28 -1.12 0.61 0.88
CA VAL A 28 -0.51 -0.44 1.71
C VAL A 28 -0.03 -1.64 0.88
N HIS A 29 -0.80 -2.09 -0.10
CA HIS A 29 -0.40 -3.18 -0.99
C HIS A 29 0.88 -2.85 -1.76
N GLY A 30 0.99 -1.64 -2.31
CA GLY A 30 2.19 -1.18 -3.01
C GLY A 30 3.40 -1.05 -2.09
N LEU A 31 3.21 -0.62 -0.82
CA LEU A 31 4.27 -0.59 0.19
C LEU A 31 4.78 -2.00 0.52
N LEU A 32 3.86 -2.97 0.68
CA LEU A 32 4.21 -4.38 0.89
C LEU A 32 4.94 -4.97 -0.32
N ALA A 33 4.47 -4.69 -1.55
CA ALA A 33 5.10 -5.15 -2.77
C ALA A 33 6.54 -4.61 -2.92
N ALA A 34 6.76 -3.33 -2.60
CA ALA A 34 8.10 -2.73 -2.60
C ALA A 34 9.00 -3.38 -1.54
N ALA A 35 8.51 -3.58 -0.31
CA ALA A 35 9.26 -4.27 0.73
C ALA A 35 9.62 -5.70 0.31
N ALA A 36 8.67 -6.44 -0.23
CA ALA A 36 8.87 -7.81 -0.70
C ALA A 36 9.90 -7.90 -1.84
N ALA A 37 9.83 -6.99 -2.81
CA ALA A 37 10.79 -6.92 -3.91
C ALA A 37 12.20 -6.57 -3.42
N LEU A 38 12.34 -5.59 -2.51
CA LEU A 38 13.61 -5.18 -1.93
C LEU A 38 14.23 -6.27 -1.04
N ALA A 39 13.39 -6.99 -0.30
CA ALA A 39 13.82 -8.11 0.53
C ALA A 39 14.08 -9.38 -0.29
N GLY A 40 13.47 -9.55 -1.47
CA GLY A 40 13.50 -10.79 -2.27
C GLY A 40 12.72 -11.95 -1.62
N CYS A 41 11.79 -11.65 -0.70
CA CYS A 41 10.92 -12.62 -0.02
C CYS A 41 9.55 -11.96 0.24
N PRO A 42 8.50 -12.74 0.57
CA PRO A 42 7.20 -12.15 0.85
C PRO A 42 7.24 -11.17 2.02
N ALA A 43 6.38 -10.15 1.94
CA ALA A 43 6.12 -9.22 3.03
C ALA A 43 4.64 -9.26 3.42
N GLY A 44 4.34 -8.95 4.66
CA GLY A 44 2.98 -8.99 5.15
C GLY A 44 2.69 -7.95 6.22
N LEU A 45 1.41 -7.83 6.51
CA LEU A 45 0.84 -6.92 7.48
C LEU A 45 -0.34 -7.62 8.16
N ASP A 46 -0.41 -7.48 9.48
CA ASP A 46 -1.60 -7.80 10.29
C ASP A 46 -2.13 -6.50 10.87
N HIS A 47 -3.40 -6.22 10.59
CA HIS A 47 -4.12 -5.12 11.21
C HIS A 47 -5.39 -5.65 11.86
N ALA A 48 -5.42 -5.67 13.18
CA ALA A 48 -6.55 -6.15 13.98
C ALA A 48 -7.06 -7.55 13.57
N GLY A 49 -6.15 -8.45 13.19
CA GLY A 49 -6.46 -9.82 12.72
C GLY A 49 -6.76 -9.91 11.22
N GLU A 50 -6.76 -8.81 10.48
CA GLU A 50 -6.83 -8.82 9.02
C GLU A 50 -5.43 -8.88 8.41
N ILE A 51 -5.12 -10.02 7.80
CA ILE A 51 -3.79 -10.31 7.25
C ILE A 51 -3.76 -10.01 5.75
N THR A 52 -2.74 -9.26 5.34
CA THR A 52 -2.41 -9.03 3.93
C THR A 52 -0.97 -9.51 3.69
N ARG A 53 -0.75 -10.31 2.65
CA ARG A 53 0.57 -10.83 2.28
C ARG A 53 0.81 -10.63 0.79
N VAL A 54 2.03 -10.26 0.43
CA VAL A 54 2.43 -9.98 -0.96
C VAL A 54 3.75 -10.69 -1.26
N SER A 55 3.82 -11.38 -2.40
CA SER A 55 5.05 -12.03 -2.87
C SER A 55 6.08 -11.02 -3.35
N SER A 56 7.34 -11.45 -3.53
CA SER A 56 8.39 -10.61 -4.14
C SER A 56 8.10 -10.20 -5.58
N MET A 57 7.12 -10.83 -6.23
CA MET A 57 6.64 -10.48 -7.57
C MET A 57 5.42 -9.55 -7.54
N GLY A 58 4.97 -9.12 -6.34
CA GLY A 58 3.83 -8.22 -6.16
C GLY A 58 2.47 -8.91 -6.16
N GLU A 59 2.41 -10.24 -6.12
CA GLU A 59 1.17 -11.00 -6.11
C GLU A 59 0.61 -11.10 -4.69
N THR A 60 -0.71 -10.98 -4.53
CA THR A 60 -1.37 -11.23 -3.26
C THR A 60 -1.32 -12.72 -2.92
N LEU A 61 -0.85 -13.05 -1.72
CA LEU A 61 -0.78 -14.41 -1.20
C LEU A 61 -1.97 -14.73 -0.30
N GLU A 62 -2.18 -16.02 -0.03
CA GLU A 62 -3.21 -16.48 0.91
C GLU A 62 -3.01 -15.87 2.31
N ARG A 63 -4.13 -15.58 3.00
CA ARG A 63 -4.18 -14.94 4.32
C ARG A 63 -3.89 -15.95 5.43
N ASN A 64 -2.73 -16.55 5.46
CA ASN A 64 -2.31 -17.46 6.53
C ASN A 64 -1.62 -16.66 7.64
N ALA A 65 -1.73 -17.14 8.87
CA ALA A 65 -1.00 -16.55 9.99
C ALA A 65 0.51 -16.50 9.68
N PRO A 66 1.19 -15.38 10.00
CA PRO A 66 2.62 -15.27 9.71
C PRO A 66 3.38 -16.36 10.45
N PRO A 67 4.36 -17.00 9.81
CA PRO A 67 5.32 -17.82 10.52
C PRO A 67 6.09 -16.95 11.54
N ALA A 68 6.83 -17.57 12.45
CA ALA A 68 7.71 -16.84 13.38
C ALA A 68 8.87 -16.21 12.58
N VAL A 69 8.65 -15.01 12.08
CA VAL A 69 9.55 -14.26 11.19
C VAL A 69 9.90 -12.90 11.80
N PRO A 70 10.96 -12.24 11.33
CA PRO A 70 11.26 -10.87 11.71
C PRO A 70 10.06 -9.96 11.47
N SER A 71 9.60 -9.31 12.52
CA SER A 71 8.43 -8.43 12.48
C SER A 71 8.68 -7.15 13.26
N GLU A 72 8.01 -6.07 12.87
CA GLU A 72 8.02 -4.78 13.53
C GLU A 72 6.60 -4.40 13.94
N ARG A 73 6.42 -4.07 15.21
CA ARG A 73 5.13 -3.60 15.71
C ARG A 73 4.98 -2.11 15.44
N VAL A 74 3.99 -1.75 14.64
CA VAL A 74 3.68 -0.35 14.29
C VAL A 74 2.76 0.29 15.33
N SER A 75 1.77 -0.47 15.84
CA SER A 75 0.87 -0.12 16.93
C SER A 75 0.38 -1.39 17.63
N ASP A 76 -0.53 -1.26 18.62
CA ASP A 76 -1.10 -2.40 19.33
C ASP A 76 -1.89 -3.36 18.40
N GLU A 77 -2.46 -2.83 17.32
CA GLU A 77 -3.28 -3.57 16.37
C GLU A 77 -2.61 -3.76 15.00
N LEU A 78 -1.39 -3.24 14.81
CA LEU A 78 -0.74 -3.20 13.51
C LEU A 78 0.68 -3.71 13.59
N THR A 79 0.96 -4.80 12.89
CA THR A 79 2.29 -5.43 12.80
C THR A 79 2.65 -5.66 11.33
N VAL A 80 3.89 -5.42 10.95
CA VAL A 80 4.44 -5.72 9.62
C VAL A 80 5.57 -6.72 9.72
N TRP A 81 5.81 -7.52 8.67
CA TRP A 81 6.90 -8.50 8.64
C TRP A 81 7.43 -8.74 7.22
N ILE A 82 8.59 -9.39 7.15
CA ILE A 82 9.14 -10.01 5.94
C ILE A 82 9.38 -11.50 6.19
N GLU A 83 9.05 -12.35 5.22
CA GLU A 83 9.10 -13.81 5.35
C GLU A 83 10.45 -14.36 4.87
N ARG A 84 11.53 -13.94 5.55
CA ARG A 84 12.87 -14.41 5.26
C ARG A 84 13.07 -15.83 5.74
N GLU A 85 13.32 -16.75 4.83
CA GLU A 85 13.79 -18.09 5.17
C GLU A 85 15.31 -18.08 5.40
N GLY A 86 15.75 -18.71 6.49
CA GLY A 86 17.17 -18.85 6.81
C GLY A 86 17.79 -17.62 7.47
N GLN A 87 18.99 -17.24 7.05
CA GLN A 87 19.76 -16.17 7.69
C GLN A 87 19.27 -14.78 7.27
N ALA A 88 19.14 -13.87 8.24
CA ALA A 88 18.82 -12.47 8.01
C ALA A 88 19.84 -11.80 7.08
N GLN A 89 19.36 -10.98 6.16
CA GLN A 89 20.21 -10.19 5.27
C GLN A 89 20.51 -8.81 5.89
N PRO A 90 21.64 -8.17 5.54
CA PRO A 90 22.05 -6.89 6.16
C PRO A 90 21.01 -5.77 6.06
N ASN A 91 20.16 -5.80 5.01
CA ASN A 91 19.15 -4.75 4.78
C ASN A 91 17.75 -5.11 5.28
N ASP A 92 17.54 -6.29 5.81
CA ASP A 92 16.19 -6.72 6.28
C ASP A 92 15.67 -5.77 7.37
N ALA A 93 16.53 -5.36 8.29
CA ALA A 93 16.17 -4.46 9.38
C ALA A 93 15.73 -3.08 8.86
N ILE A 94 16.46 -2.49 7.91
CA ILE A 94 16.11 -1.19 7.36
C ILE A 94 14.87 -1.24 6.47
N ILE A 95 14.67 -2.33 5.72
CA ILE A 95 13.46 -2.55 4.94
C ILE A 95 12.25 -2.61 5.87
N LEU A 96 12.34 -3.37 6.95
CA LEU A 96 11.26 -3.55 7.91
C LEU A 96 10.95 -2.24 8.65
N GLU A 97 11.97 -1.50 9.11
CA GLU A 97 11.81 -0.19 9.73
C GLU A 97 11.10 0.82 8.80
N ARG A 98 11.53 0.89 7.53
CA ARG A 98 10.94 1.80 6.54
C ARG A 98 9.53 1.39 6.15
N LEU A 99 9.25 0.11 6.01
CA LEU A 99 7.91 -0.40 5.81
C LEU A 99 7.00 -0.01 7.00
N ALA A 100 7.45 -0.23 8.24
CA ALA A 100 6.69 0.12 9.43
C ALA A 100 6.39 1.62 9.50
N LEU A 101 7.37 2.48 9.17
CA LEU A 101 7.19 3.93 9.12
C LEU A 101 6.16 4.32 8.04
N ALA A 102 6.31 3.82 6.81
CA ALA A 102 5.42 4.12 5.70
C ALA A 102 3.99 3.68 5.99
N VAL A 103 3.83 2.47 6.52
CA VAL A 103 2.53 1.93 6.91
C VAL A 103 1.92 2.77 8.04
N ARG A 104 2.69 3.16 9.07
CA ARG A 104 2.22 4.04 10.14
C ARG A 104 1.66 5.35 9.58
N ILE A 105 2.39 6.02 8.70
CA ILE A 105 1.96 7.27 8.06
C ILE A 105 0.62 7.04 7.34
N ARG A 106 0.50 5.98 6.55
CA ARG A 106 -0.75 5.68 5.83
C ARG A 106 -1.94 5.43 6.75
N PHE A 107 -1.74 4.75 7.87
CA PHE A 107 -2.81 4.50 8.85
C PHE A 107 -3.13 5.71 9.72
N THR A 108 -2.19 6.64 9.91
CA THR A 108 -2.43 7.89 10.65
C THR A 108 -3.18 8.91 9.81
N ASP A 109 -2.81 9.05 8.53
CA ASP A 109 -3.43 10.02 7.61
C ASP A 109 -4.83 9.60 7.15
N HIS A 110 -5.06 8.29 7.05
CA HIS A 110 -6.34 7.71 6.63
C HIS A 110 -6.62 6.51 7.53
N GLY A 111 -7.53 6.55 8.46
CA GLY A 111 -7.87 5.37 9.26
C GLY A 111 -7.96 4.09 8.40
N PRO A 112 -7.51 2.93 8.88
CA PRO A 112 -7.20 1.74 8.07
C PRO A 112 -8.39 1.29 7.24
N GLY A 113 -8.20 1.19 5.93
CA GLY A 113 -9.20 0.72 4.99
C GLY A 113 -10.42 1.63 4.79
N SER A 114 -10.42 2.86 5.34
CA SER A 114 -11.53 3.79 5.17
C SER A 114 -11.62 4.25 3.71
N ALA A 115 -10.55 4.76 3.12
CA ALA A 115 -10.56 5.26 1.75
C ALA A 115 -10.82 4.15 0.73
N THR A 116 -10.18 2.98 0.88
CA THR A 116 -10.43 1.80 0.03
C THR A 116 -11.86 1.33 0.13
N ARG A 117 -12.38 1.21 1.37
CA ARG A 117 -13.78 0.81 1.62
C ARG A 117 -14.75 1.83 1.06
N ASP A 118 -14.46 3.12 1.21
CA ASP A 118 -15.27 4.20 0.69
C ASP A 118 -15.24 4.26 -0.84
N MET A 119 -14.08 4.00 -1.48
CA MET A 119 -13.99 3.86 -2.93
C MET A 119 -14.80 2.67 -3.44
N HIS A 120 -14.69 1.49 -2.80
CA HIS A 120 -15.54 0.34 -3.12
C HIS A 120 -17.02 0.69 -2.97
N ALA A 121 -17.39 1.34 -1.85
CA ALA A 121 -18.77 1.72 -1.62
C ALA A 121 -19.32 2.70 -2.67
N VAL A 122 -18.51 3.64 -3.15
CA VAL A 122 -18.91 4.58 -4.21
C VAL A 122 -19.07 3.89 -5.56
N LEU A 123 -18.22 2.91 -5.86
CA LEU A 123 -18.17 2.23 -7.17
C LEU A 123 -19.13 1.05 -7.27
N ASP A 124 -19.60 0.51 -6.15
CA ASP A 124 -20.50 -0.64 -6.12
C ASP A 124 -21.96 -0.15 -6.27
N ASP A 125 -22.64 -0.57 -7.35
CA ASP A 125 -24.02 -0.23 -7.64
C ASP A 125 -25.03 -1.00 -6.78
N GLN A 126 -24.59 -2.07 -6.09
CA GLN A 126 -25.43 -2.85 -5.16
C GLN A 126 -25.54 -2.18 -3.78
N ILE A 127 -24.68 -1.21 -3.49
CA ILE A 127 -24.75 -0.45 -2.23
C ILE A 127 -25.80 0.64 -2.34
N ASP A 128 -26.61 0.79 -1.29
CA ASP A 128 -27.65 1.79 -1.26
C ASP A 128 -27.14 3.23 -1.45
N GLN A 129 -27.98 4.09 -2.01
CA GLN A 129 -27.60 5.44 -2.41
C GLN A 129 -27.13 6.30 -1.23
N GLN A 130 -27.68 6.10 -0.03
CA GLN A 130 -27.30 6.89 1.15
C GLN A 130 -25.88 6.56 1.59
N ARG A 131 -25.51 5.28 1.70
CA ARG A 131 -24.16 4.82 2.03
C ARG A 131 -23.14 5.27 0.97
N ARG A 132 -23.51 5.24 -0.31
CA ARG A 132 -22.66 5.74 -1.40
C ARG A 132 -22.38 7.24 -1.27
N ARG A 133 -23.41 8.05 -0.91
CA ARG A 133 -23.23 9.49 -0.67
C ARG A 133 -22.33 9.78 0.53
N GLU A 134 -22.48 9.04 1.61
CA GLU A 134 -21.65 9.17 2.81
C GLU A 134 -20.19 8.81 2.51
N ALA A 135 -19.95 7.72 1.78
CA ALA A 135 -18.62 7.32 1.33
C ALA A 135 -18.00 8.39 0.40
N ALA A 136 -18.78 8.92 -0.55
CA ALA A 136 -18.34 9.99 -1.44
C ALA A 136 -17.94 11.25 -0.67
N ALA A 137 -18.71 11.64 0.35
CA ALA A 137 -18.41 12.79 1.20
C ALA A 137 -17.12 12.58 1.99
N ARG A 138 -16.85 11.36 2.53
CA ARG A 138 -15.60 11.05 3.22
C ARG A 138 -14.39 11.06 2.27
N LEU A 139 -14.57 10.71 1.00
CA LEU A 139 -13.56 10.84 -0.05
C LEU A 139 -13.37 12.28 -0.54
N GLY A 140 -14.10 13.25 -0.02
CA GLY A 140 -14.05 14.65 -0.45
C GLY A 140 -14.71 14.92 -1.81
N LEU A 141 -15.55 14.00 -2.30
CA LEU A 141 -16.27 14.18 -3.54
C LEU A 141 -17.50 15.09 -3.33
N SER A 142 -17.54 16.22 -4.05
CA SER A 142 -18.58 17.23 -3.90
C SER A 142 -19.89 16.81 -4.58
N ALA A 143 -21.00 17.00 -3.88
CA ALA A 143 -22.33 16.82 -4.48
C ALA A 143 -22.53 17.81 -5.64
N GLY A 144 -23.07 17.32 -6.76
CA GLY A 144 -23.31 18.14 -7.95
C GLY A 144 -22.15 18.22 -8.94
N THR A 145 -20.96 17.77 -8.58
CA THR A 145 -19.84 17.59 -9.52
C THR A 145 -19.96 16.23 -10.21
N ARG A 146 -19.79 16.22 -11.52
CA ARG A 146 -19.67 14.96 -12.27
C ARG A 146 -18.25 14.42 -12.16
N TYR A 147 -18.15 13.14 -11.87
CA TYR A 147 -16.88 12.42 -11.77
C TYR A 147 -16.82 11.32 -12.81
N ARG A 148 -15.61 11.00 -13.23
CA ARG A 148 -15.29 9.83 -14.05
C ARG A 148 -14.39 8.90 -13.25
N VAL A 149 -14.58 7.61 -13.45
CA VAL A 149 -13.69 6.58 -12.95
C VAL A 149 -12.65 6.29 -14.02
N VAL A 150 -11.39 6.35 -13.65
CA VAL A 150 -10.27 5.99 -14.53
C VAL A 150 -9.61 4.75 -13.97
N ALA A 151 -9.55 3.69 -14.75
CA ALA A 151 -8.82 2.48 -14.42
C ALA A 151 -7.55 2.42 -15.27
N ALA A 152 -6.42 2.18 -14.63
CA ALA A 152 -5.12 2.08 -15.28
C ALA A 152 -4.41 0.78 -14.86
N PRO A 153 -3.61 0.16 -15.73
CA PRO A 153 -2.76 -0.96 -15.34
C PRO A 153 -1.82 -0.57 -14.20
N LEU A 154 -1.45 -1.52 -13.32
CA LEU A 154 -0.55 -1.27 -12.19
C LEU A 154 0.82 -0.72 -12.60
N PHE A 155 1.29 -1.02 -13.80
CA PHE A 155 2.56 -0.51 -14.31
C PHE A 155 2.46 0.91 -14.91
N ALA A 156 1.28 1.54 -14.90
CA ALA A 156 1.14 2.93 -15.33
C ALA A 156 1.92 3.84 -14.37
N GLN A 157 2.84 4.62 -14.92
CA GLN A 157 3.59 5.61 -14.17
C GLN A 157 2.85 6.94 -14.20
N TRP A 158 2.63 7.51 -13.02
CA TRP A 158 2.06 8.84 -12.89
C TRP A 158 3.21 9.86 -12.87
N THR A 159 3.22 10.79 -13.80
CA THR A 159 4.24 11.84 -13.89
C THR A 159 4.07 12.94 -12.83
N HIS A 160 2.91 13.00 -12.20
CA HIS A 160 2.58 13.96 -11.14
C HIS A 160 1.72 13.29 -10.07
N SER A 161 1.78 13.80 -8.84
CA SER A 161 0.86 13.35 -7.79
C SER A 161 -0.58 13.69 -8.20
N VAL A 162 -1.47 12.72 -8.07
CA VAL A 162 -2.88 12.89 -8.42
C VAL A 162 -3.63 13.31 -7.16
N PRO A 163 -4.23 14.51 -7.10
CA PRO A 163 -4.91 15.02 -5.91
C PRO A 163 -6.32 14.43 -5.71
N TRP A 164 -6.63 13.33 -6.37
CA TRP A 164 -7.95 12.70 -6.36
C TRP A 164 -7.92 11.34 -5.66
N PRO A 165 -9.05 10.90 -5.07
CA PRO A 165 -9.13 9.57 -4.47
C PRO A 165 -8.70 8.49 -5.45
N SER A 166 -7.71 7.68 -5.05
CA SER A 166 -7.19 6.58 -5.86
C SER A 166 -6.84 5.38 -5.00
N ASP A 167 -7.02 4.17 -5.54
CA ASP A 167 -6.63 2.92 -4.90
C ASP A 167 -6.36 1.82 -5.92
N VAL A 168 -5.74 0.74 -5.44
CA VAL A 168 -5.59 -0.50 -6.21
C VAL A 168 -6.77 -1.40 -5.92
N MET A 169 -7.52 -1.75 -6.96
CA MET A 169 -8.68 -2.63 -6.88
C MET A 169 -8.42 -3.90 -7.68
N THR A 170 -8.90 -5.03 -7.16
CA THR A 170 -8.78 -6.34 -7.83
C THR A 170 -10.16 -6.82 -8.29
N PRO A 171 -10.66 -6.33 -9.43
CA PRO A 171 -11.86 -6.89 -10.04
C PRO A 171 -11.59 -8.30 -10.59
N PRO A 172 -12.63 -9.05 -11.02
CA PRO A 172 -12.49 -10.42 -11.51
C PRO A 172 -11.49 -10.62 -12.65
N HIS A 173 -11.14 -9.55 -13.36
CA HIS A 173 -10.29 -9.60 -14.56
C HIS A 173 -8.87 -9.06 -14.35
N GLY A 174 -8.42 -8.87 -13.11
CA GLY A 174 -7.06 -8.43 -12.79
C GLY A 174 -7.00 -7.21 -11.89
N THR A 175 -5.82 -6.93 -11.37
CA THR A 175 -5.58 -5.81 -10.46
C THR A 175 -5.33 -4.53 -11.25
N LEU A 176 -6.04 -3.46 -10.91
CA LEU A 176 -5.99 -2.17 -11.58
C LEU A 176 -5.78 -1.06 -10.57
N HIS A 177 -5.12 0.00 -11.00
CA HIS A 177 -5.13 1.27 -10.30
C HIS A 177 -6.39 2.04 -10.71
N VAL A 178 -7.24 2.36 -9.74
CA VAL A 178 -8.50 3.07 -9.98
C VAL A 178 -8.43 4.44 -9.32
N LEU A 179 -8.86 5.47 -10.03
CA LEU A 179 -8.98 6.82 -9.49
C LEU A 179 -10.33 7.44 -9.88
N ILE A 180 -10.81 8.35 -9.04
CA ILE A 180 -12.05 9.10 -9.27
C ILE A 180 -11.68 10.56 -9.52
N ALA A 181 -11.82 11.02 -10.75
CA ALA A 181 -11.46 12.35 -11.19
C ALA A 181 -12.68 13.20 -11.59
N PRO A 182 -12.71 14.52 -11.31
CA PRO A 182 -13.77 15.38 -11.79
C PRO A 182 -13.79 15.43 -13.32
N CYS A 183 -14.98 15.51 -13.89
CA CYS A 183 -15.13 15.85 -15.31
C CYS A 183 -14.89 17.35 -15.47
N LEU A 184 -13.92 17.70 -16.30
CA LEU A 184 -13.67 19.07 -16.73
C LEU A 184 -14.79 19.53 -17.67
#